data_308d53dd06c281b857db96e199e121d9
#
_entry.id   308d53dd06c281b857db96e199e121d9
#
_cell.length_a   1.000
_cell.length_b   1.000
_cell.length_c   1.000
_cell.angle_alpha   90.00
_cell.angle_beta   90.00
_cell.angle_gamma   90.00
#
_symmetry.space_group_name_H-M   'P 1'
#
loop_
_entity.id
_entity.type
_entity.pdbx_description
1 polymer ?
#
loop_
_entity_poly.entity_id
_entity_poly.type
_entity_poly.pdbx_seq_one_letter_code
_entity_poly.pdbx_strand_id
1 'polypeptide(L)'
;MAIMLIVKGAGSRGKTSTLKYLIDNLLDGKEPLRRETASNGYDMLVITKHNGMKIGIVTLGDPECTDYVKEKVECCHAEGVDFIVAASRTKYRTDSVYKFLWDYAHEKNYITFETSTIVKYDNWGKHVSADVLNRICAENILNIIDNANEIEK
;
A
#
# COMPACT_ATOMS: atom_id res chain seq x y z
N MET A 1 3.82 -10.31 -15.33
CA MET A 1 3.37 -10.65 -13.98
C MET A 1 2.88 -9.40 -13.27
N ALA A 2 1.79 -9.50 -12.53
CA ALA A 2 1.33 -8.40 -11.69
C ALA A 2 1.12 -8.91 -10.26
N ILE A 3 1.59 -8.13 -9.31
CA ILE A 3 1.51 -8.44 -7.88
C ILE A 3 0.67 -7.37 -7.19
N MET A 4 -0.17 -7.79 -6.27
CA MET A 4 -0.86 -6.89 -5.35
C MET A 4 -0.48 -7.23 -3.92
N LEU A 5 0.07 -6.26 -3.21
CA LEU A 5 0.33 -6.36 -1.78
C LEU A 5 -0.69 -5.50 -1.03
N ILE A 6 -1.48 -6.13 -0.20
CA ILE A 6 -2.47 -5.45 0.63
C ILE A 6 -1.84 -5.18 1.99
N VAL A 7 -1.77 -3.91 2.36
CA VAL A 7 -1.22 -3.48 3.65
C VAL A 7 -2.38 -3.24 4.61
N LYS A 8 -2.58 -4.18 5.52
CA LYS A 8 -3.69 -4.14 6.48
C LYS A 8 -3.34 -3.41 7.75
N GLY A 9 -4.35 -2.82 8.36
CA GLY A 9 -4.27 -2.23 9.68
C GLY A 9 -5.58 -1.60 10.08
N ALA A 10 -5.86 -1.57 11.37
CA ALA A 10 -7.02 -0.83 11.89
C ALA A 10 -6.85 0.68 11.62
N GLY A 11 -7.93 1.41 11.64
CA GLY A 11 -7.88 2.87 11.48
C GLY A 11 -6.89 3.50 12.45
N SER A 12 -6.18 4.54 12.01
CA SER A 12 -5.17 5.26 12.79
C SER A 12 -4.00 4.38 13.27
N ARG A 13 -3.65 3.35 12.49
CA ARG A 13 -2.54 2.43 12.82
C ARG A 13 -1.34 2.58 11.91
N GLY A 14 -1.13 3.77 11.39
CA GLY A 14 0.11 4.09 10.68
C GLY A 14 0.18 3.60 9.23
N LYS A 15 -0.93 3.17 8.61
CA LYS A 15 -0.91 2.72 7.22
C LYS A 15 -0.45 3.82 6.27
N THR A 16 -1.07 4.99 6.35
CA THR A 16 -0.73 6.11 5.47
C THR A 16 0.70 6.59 5.73
N SER A 17 1.09 6.72 7.00
CA SER A 17 2.46 7.13 7.34
C SER A 17 3.49 6.12 6.85
N THR A 18 3.23 4.82 7.02
CA THR A 18 4.09 3.76 6.51
C THR A 18 4.24 3.85 5.00
N LEU A 19 3.13 4.02 4.28
CA LEU A 19 3.17 4.08 2.81
C LEU A 19 3.81 5.36 2.32
N LYS A 20 3.73 6.47 3.06
CA LYS A 20 4.46 7.69 2.71
C LYS A 20 5.96 7.50 2.86
N TYR A 21 6.43 6.81 3.89
CA TYR A 21 7.85 6.45 4.00
C TYR A 21 8.28 5.54 2.85
N LEU A 22 7.45 4.59 2.48
CA LEU A 22 7.73 3.73 1.32
C LEU A 22 7.87 4.56 0.04
N ILE A 23 6.95 5.49 -0.19
CA ILE A 23 7.00 6.39 -1.36
C ILE A 23 8.31 7.17 -1.36
N ASP A 24 8.67 7.78 -0.25
CA ASP A 24 9.90 8.57 -0.14
C ASP A 24 11.13 7.70 -0.44
N ASN A 25 11.17 6.47 0.07
CA ASN A 25 12.26 5.54 -0.19
C ASN A 25 12.33 5.14 -1.67
N LEU A 26 11.19 4.90 -2.30
CA LEU A 26 11.14 4.53 -3.72
C LEU A 26 11.53 5.68 -4.64
N LEU A 27 11.09 6.89 -4.32
CA LEU A 27 11.39 8.07 -5.14
C LEU A 27 12.83 8.52 -4.99
N ASP A 28 13.39 8.42 -3.79
CA ASP A 28 14.76 8.85 -3.49
C ASP A 28 15.07 10.24 -4.04
N GLY A 29 14.16 11.19 -3.78
CA GLY A 29 14.28 12.57 -4.23
C GLY A 29 13.91 12.82 -5.69
N LYS A 30 13.49 11.81 -6.43
CA LYS A 30 13.08 11.93 -7.83
C LYS A 30 11.58 12.17 -7.95
N GLU A 31 11.17 12.72 -9.10
CA GLU A 31 9.75 12.88 -9.39
C GLU A 31 9.11 11.54 -9.78
N PRO A 32 7.89 11.26 -9.31
CA PRO A 32 7.16 10.07 -9.74
C PRO A 32 6.64 10.21 -11.17
N LEU A 33 6.28 9.08 -11.79
CA LEU A 33 5.59 9.10 -13.08
C LEU A 33 4.21 9.73 -12.96
N ARG A 34 3.56 9.53 -11.82
CA ARG A 34 2.24 10.09 -11.54
C ARG A 34 2.06 10.30 -10.03
N ARG A 35 1.47 11.42 -9.67
CA ARG A 35 1.07 11.70 -8.29
C ARG A 35 -0.30 12.35 -8.32
N GLU A 36 -1.27 11.77 -7.61
CA GLU A 36 -2.60 12.34 -7.44
C GLU A 36 -2.92 12.37 -5.96
N THR A 37 -3.15 13.57 -5.43
CA THR A 37 -3.51 13.75 -4.02
C THR A 37 -5.02 13.70 -3.88
N ALA A 38 -5.52 12.98 -2.86
CA ALA A 38 -6.93 12.91 -2.56
C ALA A 38 -7.47 14.25 -2.04
N SER A 39 -8.80 14.39 -2.04
CA SER A 39 -9.46 15.60 -1.58
C SER A 39 -9.15 15.96 -0.13
N ASN A 40 -8.78 14.98 0.70
CA ASN A 40 -8.37 15.24 2.09
C ASN A 40 -6.99 15.91 2.19
N GLY A 41 -6.27 16.06 1.06
CA GLY A 41 -4.94 16.67 1.02
C GLY A 41 -3.83 15.82 1.61
N TYR A 42 -4.13 14.62 2.06
CA TYR A 42 -3.21 13.77 2.81
C TYR A 42 -2.92 12.43 2.11
N ASP A 43 -3.94 11.74 1.66
CA ASP A 43 -3.79 10.49 0.94
C ASP A 43 -3.54 10.70 -0.54
N MET A 44 -2.94 9.71 -1.19
CA MET A 44 -2.50 9.85 -2.57
C MET A 44 -2.39 8.53 -3.32
N LEU A 45 -2.37 8.64 -4.63
CA LEU A 45 -1.86 7.62 -5.55
C LEU A 45 -0.50 8.09 -6.04
N VAL A 46 0.49 7.21 -6.02
CA VAL A 46 1.80 7.45 -6.62
C VAL A 46 2.15 6.27 -7.51
N ILE A 47 2.59 6.56 -8.74
CA ILE A 47 3.13 5.55 -9.66
C ILE A 47 4.57 5.96 -9.96
N THR A 48 5.49 5.04 -9.79
CA THR A 48 6.91 5.28 -10.05
C THR A 48 7.59 4.03 -10.60
N LYS A 49 8.81 4.17 -11.06
CA LYS A 49 9.63 3.03 -11.47
C LYS A 49 10.67 2.71 -10.42
N HIS A 50 10.88 1.42 -10.20
CA HIS A 50 11.88 0.93 -9.27
C HIS A 50 12.39 -0.43 -9.74
N ASN A 51 13.69 -0.56 -9.95
CA ASN A 51 14.30 -1.80 -10.43
C ASN A 51 13.66 -2.36 -11.71
N GLY A 52 13.30 -1.48 -12.63
CA GLY A 52 12.69 -1.87 -13.90
C GLY A 52 11.20 -2.18 -13.83
N MET A 53 10.60 -2.13 -12.65
CA MET A 53 9.17 -2.35 -12.47
C MET A 53 8.43 -1.03 -12.28
N LYS A 54 7.18 -0.98 -12.70
CA LYS A 54 6.26 0.08 -12.32
C LYS A 54 5.58 -0.29 -11.02
N ILE A 55 5.69 0.58 -10.04
CA ILE A 55 5.10 0.40 -8.71
C ILE A 55 3.98 1.43 -8.52
N GLY A 56 2.81 0.99 -8.14
CA GLY A 56 1.68 1.86 -7.79
C GLY A 56 1.38 1.76 -6.30
N ILE A 57 1.19 2.88 -5.63
CA ILE A 57 0.91 2.91 -4.20
C ILE A 57 -0.34 3.74 -3.96
N VAL A 58 -1.33 3.13 -3.32
CA VAL A 58 -2.60 3.75 -2.94
C VAL A 58 -2.68 3.80 -1.42
N THR A 59 -2.59 4.99 -0.85
CA THR A 59 -2.45 5.14 0.60
C THR A 59 -3.76 5.11 1.38
N LEU A 60 -4.88 5.40 0.73
CA LEU A 60 -6.19 5.47 1.39
C LEU A 60 -6.89 4.10 1.34
N GLY A 61 -7.25 3.58 2.50
CA GLY A 61 -7.87 2.26 2.61
C GLY A 61 -9.05 2.17 3.56
N ASP A 62 -9.68 3.29 3.89
CA ASP A 62 -10.83 3.31 4.78
C ASP A 62 -12.11 2.80 4.08
N PRO A 63 -13.00 2.09 4.79
CA PRO A 63 -14.18 1.47 4.17
C PRO A 63 -15.09 2.42 3.41
N GLU A 64 -15.25 3.64 3.91
CA GLU A 64 -16.06 4.67 3.27
C GLU A 64 -15.45 5.21 1.96
N CYS A 65 -14.22 4.84 1.67
CA CYS A 65 -13.48 5.34 0.51
C CYS A 65 -13.30 4.27 -0.57
N THR A 66 -14.16 3.26 -0.60
CA THR A 66 -14.03 2.14 -1.55
C THR A 66 -14.04 2.63 -2.99
N ASP A 67 -14.88 3.61 -3.34
CA ASP A 67 -14.93 4.15 -4.71
C ASP A 67 -13.62 4.81 -5.11
N TYR A 68 -12.99 5.54 -4.19
CA TYR A 68 -11.67 6.14 -4.43
C TYR A 68 -10.62 5.06 -4.69
N VAL A 69 -10.56 4.07 -3.81
CA VAL A 69 -9.58 2.98 -3.93
C VAL A 69 -9.78 2.23 -5.23
N LYS A 70 -11.02 1.92 -5.58
CA LYS A 70 -11.37 1.26 -6.84
C LYS A 70 -10.85 2.04 -8.04
N GLU A 71 -11.12 3.34 -8.09
CA GLU A 71 -10.66 4.19 -9.17
C GLU A 71 -9.13 4.18 -9.29
N LYS A 72 -8.42 4.29 -8.17
CA LYS A 72 -6.96 4.37 -8.18
C LYS A 72 -6.30 3.03 -8.52
N VAL A 73 -6.86 1.94 -8.05
CA VAL A 73 -6.38 0.60 -8.40
C VAL A 73 -6.63 0.31 -9.88
N GLU A 74 -7.79 0.68 -10.41
CA GLU A 74 -8.08 0.55 -11.84
C GLU A 74 -7.14 1.40 -12.68
N CYS A 75 -6.79 2.59 -12.21
CA CYS A 75 -5.81 3.46 -12.84
C CYS A 75 -4.42 2.78 -12.91
N CYS A 76 -3.98 2.17 -11.82
CA CYS A 76 -2.73 1.41 -11.81
C CYS A 76 -2.76 0.28 -12.83
N HIS A 77 -3.83 -0.48 -12.87
CA HIS A 77 -3.98 -1.59 -13.81
C HIS A 77 -3.92 -1.09 -15.27
N ALA A 78 -4.64 -0.01 -15.56
CA ALA A 78 -4.69 0.58 -16.91
C ALA A 78 -3.32 1.09 -17.37
N GLU A 79 -2.49 1.56 -16.46
CA GLU A 79 -1.14 2.05 -16.77
C GLU A 79 -0.09 0.94 -16.79
N GLY A 80 -0.48 -0.31 -16.63
CA GLY A 80 0.44 -1.44 -16.70
C GLY A 80 1.38 -1.54 -15.51
N VAL A 81 0.90 -1.16 -14.32
CA VAL A 81 1.68 -1.26 -13.09
C VAL A 81 1.95 -2.74 -12.77
N ASP A 82 3.20 -3.05 -12.48
CA ASP A 82 3.65 -4.42 -12.19
C ASP A 82 3.41 -4.82 -10.74
N PHE A 83 3.46 -3.86 -9.83
CA PHE A 83 3.35 -4.11 -8.39
C PHE A 83 2.48 -3.03 -7.76
N ILE A 84 1.31 -3.40 -7.24
CA ILE A 84 0.40 -2.48 -6.56
C ILE A 84 0.51 -2.71 -5.05
N VAL A 85 0.73 -1.63 -4.30
CA VAL A 85 0.66 -1.63 -2.84
C VAL A 85 -0.57 -0.82 -2.44
N ALA A 86 -1.51 -1.45 -1.79
CA ALA A 86 -2.78 -0.81 -1.44
C ALA A 86 -3.09 -0.98 0.05
N ALA A 87 -3.46 0.11 0.69
CA ALA A 87 -3.86 0.10 2.10
C ALA A 87 -5.29 -0.41 2.26
N SER A 88 -5.53 -1.11 3.36
CA SER A 88 -6.87 -1.55 3.74
C SER A 88 -6.99 -1.65 5.26
N ARG A 89 -8.20 -1.45 5.79
CA ARG A 89 -8.47 -1.80 7.17
C ARG A 89 -8.49 -3.31 7.32
N THR A 90 -8.14 -3.76 8.51
CA THR A 90 -8.27 -5.16 8.89
C THR A 90 -9.75 -5.46 9.03
N LYS A 91 -10.42 -6.00 8.04
CA LYS A 91 -11.50 -6.64 8.27
C LYS A 91 -12.77 -6.68 7.83
N TYR A 92 -13.59 -7.27 8.02
CA TYR A 92 -14.74 -8.03 8.26
C TYR A 92 -16.00 -7.61 7.59
N ARG A 93 -16.11 -6.49 6.95
CA ARG A 93 -17.36 -6.03 6.35
C ARG A 93 -17.39 -6.41 4.89
N THR A 94 -18.55 -6.85 4.43
CA THR A 94 -18.75 -7.34 3.06
C THR A 94 -18.54 -6.27 1.98
N ASP A 95 -18.63 -5.00 2.35
CA ASP A 95 -18.44 -3.86 1.46
C ASP A 95 -17.09 -3.17 1.62
N SER A 96 -16.14 -3.85 2.23
CA SER A 96 -14.86 -3.25 2.58
C SER A 96 -13.91 -3.11 1.40
N VAL A 97 -12.96 -2.19 1.51
CA VAL A 97 -11.82 -2.07 0.61
C VAL A 97 -11.07 -3.39 0.56
N TYR A 98 -10.94 -4.08 1.69
CA TYR A 98 -10.27 -5.37 1.78
C TYR A 98 -10.88 -6.40 0.82
N LYS A 99 -12.21 -6.54 0.85
CA LYS A 99 -12.90 -7.48 -0.03
C LYS A 99 -12.72 -7.06 -1.50
N PHE A 100 -12.86 -5.78 -1.80
CA PHE A 100 -12.67 -5.28 -3.15
C PHE A 100 -11.28 -5.63 -3.68
N LEU A 101 -10.23 -5.40 -2.89
CA LEU A 101 -8.86 -5.65 -3.34
C LEU A 101 -8.61 -7.13 -3.66
N TRP A 102 -9.08 -8.02 -2.81
CA TRP A 102 -8.96 -9.47 -3.06
C TRP A 102 -9.74 -9.90 -4.29
N ASP A 103 -10.99 -9.45 -4.43
CA ASP A 103 -11.83 -9.79 -5.57
C ASP A 103 -11.24 -9.28 -6.88
N TYR A 104 -10.76 -8.03 -6.88
CA TYR A 104 -10.14 -7.41 -8.05
C TYR A 104 -8.86 -8.14 -8.46
N ALA A 105 -8.02 -8.43 -7.48
CA ALA A 105 -6.76 -9.13 -7.74
C ALA A 105 -7.02 -10.53 -8.31
N HIS A 106 -8.01 -11.23 -7.79
CA HIS A 106 -8.40 -12.53 -8.31
C HIS A 106 -8.92 -12.44 -9.75
N GLU A 107 -9.81 -11.49 -10.00
CA GLU A 107 -10.37 -11.27 -11.34
C GLU A 107 -9.29 -10.94 -12.38
N LYS A 108 -8.29 -10.16 -12.00
CA LYS A 108 -7.22 -9.72 -12.89
C LYS A 108 -5.98 -10.62 -12.86
N ASN A 109 -6.06 -11.74 -12.19
CA ASN A 109 -4.97 -12.73 -12.09
C ASN A 109 -3.68 -12.17 -11.46
N TYR A 110 -3.80 -11.35 -10.44
CA TYR A 110 -2.65 -10.87 -9.68
C TYR A 110 -2.19 -11.91 -8.68
N ILE A 111 -0.88 -12.05 -8.53
CA ILE A 111 -0.33 -12.72 -7.36
C ILE A 111 -0.61 -11.80 -6.18
N THR A 112 -1.32 -12.29 -5.18
CA THR A 112 -1.82 -11.45 -4.09
C THR A 112 -1.37 -11.97 -2.75
N PHE A 113 -0.83 -11.08 -1.95
CA PHE A 113 -0.53 -11.38 -0.56
C PHE A 113 -0.74 -10.13 0.28
N GLU A 114 -0.73 -10.31 1.58
CA GLU A 114 -1.00 -9.24 2.51
C GLU A 114 0.03 -9.17 3.61
N THR A 115 0.25 -7.97 4.11
CA THR A 115 1.06 -7.73 5.29
C THR A 115 0.31 -6.77 6.21
N SER A 116 0.78 -6.62 7.43
CA SER A 116 0.16 -5.72 8.41
C SER A 116 1.15 -4.68 8.87
N THR A 117 0.65 -3.48 9.16
CA THR A 117 1.42 -2.49 9.92
C THR A 117 1.48 -2.93 11.38
N ILE A 118 2.42 -2.37 12.13
CA ILE A 118 2.47 -2.60 13.58
C ILE A 118 1.28 -1.86 14.19
N VAL A 119 0.25 -2.62 14.53
CA VAL A 119 -1.05 -2.07 14.91
C VAL A 119 -1.25 -1.87 16.39
N LYS A 120 -0.50 -2.58 17.22
CA LYS A 120 -0.71 -2.54 18.68
C LYS A 120 0.57 -2.88 19.40
N TYR A 121 0.83 -2.16 20.46
CA TYR A 121 1.93 -2.45 21.36
C TYR A 121 1.53 -2.01 22.78
N ASP A 122 2.12 -2.65 23.75
CA ASP A 122 2.01 -2.24 25.14
C ASP A 122 3.35 -1.65 25.55
N ASN A 123 3.33 -0.38 25.92
CA ASN A 123 4.56 0.31 26.25
C ASN A 123 4.91 0.26 27.74
N TRP A 124 4.01 -0.25 28.59
CA TRP A 124 4.25 -0.34 30.05
C TRP A 124 4.75 0.98 30.66
N GLY A 125 4.20 2.11 30.20
CA GLY A 125 4.63 3.42 30.65
C GLY A 125 5.91 3.94 29.99
N LYS A 126 6.49 3.22 29.03
CA LYS A 126 7.67 3.65 28.29
C LYS A 126 7.29 4.37 27.01
N HIS A 127 8.16 5.25 26.55
CA HIS A 127 7.96 5.90 25.27
C HIS A 127 8.18 4.92 24.13
N VAL A 128 7.23 4.87 23.20
CA VAL A 128 7.36 4.10 21.95
C VAL A 128 7.19 5.04 20.76
N SER A 129 8.15 5.05 19.86
CA SER A 129 8.10 5.91 18.69
C SER A 129 7.31 5.24 17.56
N ALA A 130 6.11 5.75 17.30
CA ALA A 130 5.30 5.30 16.16
C ALA A 130 6.02 5.58 14.84
N ASP A 131 6.78 6.68 14.77
CA ASP A 131 7.55 7.05 13.58
C ASP A 131 8.58 5.98 13.22
N VAL A 132 9.33 5.50 14.20
CA VAL A 132 10.32 4.43 13.98
C VAL A 132 9.63 3.15 13.53
N LEU A 133 8.50 2.78 14.14
CA LEU A 133 7.76 1.59 13.76
C LEU A 133 7.22 1.68 12.33
N ASN A 134 6.73 2.85 11.93
CA ASN A 134 6.23 3.06 10.57
C ASN A 134 7.36 2.94 9.54
N ARG A 135 8.55 3.44 9.87
CA ARG A 135 9.72 3.31 8.99
C ARG A 135 10.15 1.85 8.84
N ILE A 136 10.14 1.09 9.92
CA ILE A 136 10.47 -0.35 9.88
C ILE A 136 9.46 -1.09 8.99
N CYS A 137 8.16 -0.80 9.11
CA CYS A 137 7.15 -1.39 8.25
C CYS A 137 7.39 -1.05 6.78
N ALA A 138 7.74 0.21 6.48
CA ALA A 138 8.04 0.64 5.12
C ALA A 138 9.26 -0.10 4.55
N GLU A 139 10.30 -0.29 5.34
CA GLU A 139 11.50 -1.04 4.93
C GLU A 139 11.16 -2.50 4.64
N ASN A 140 10.28 -3.11 5.42
CA ASN A 140 9.84 -4.48 5.17
C ASN A 140 9.09 -4.59 3.84
N ILE A 141 8.22 -3.63 3.53
CA ILE A 141 7.50 -3.61 2.26
C ILE A 141 8.48 -3.41 1.10
N LEU A 142 9.44 -2.50 1.23
CA LEU A 142 10.46 -2.29 0.21
C LEU A 142 11.27 -3.56 -0.04
N ASN A 143 11.59 -4.31 1.00
CA ASN A 143 12.28 -5.58 0.86
C ASN A 143 11.47 -6.58 0.05
N ILE A 144 10.15 -6.62 0.24
CA ILE A 144 9.27 -7.47 -0.57
C ILE A 144 9.32 -7.04 -2.04
N ILE A 145 9.25 -5.73 -2.30
CA ILE A 145 9.31 -5.19 -3.65
C ILE A 145 10.65 -5.55 -4.31
N ASP A 146 11.75 -5.36 -3.60
CA ASP A 146 13.09 -5.64 -4.11
C ASP A 146 13.30 -7.11 -4.47
N ASN A 147 12.55 -7.99 -3.85
CA ASN A 147 12.61 -9.43 -4.10
C ASN A 147 11.43 -9.95 -4.93
N ALA A 148 10.67 -9.06 -5.55
CA ALA A 148 9.45 -9.44 -6.27
C ALA A 148 9.71 -10.49 -7.37
N ASN A 149 10.83 -10.38 -8.07
CA ASN A 149 11.17 -11.31 -9.13
C ASN A 149 11.43 -12.75 -8.63
N GLU A 150 11.71 -12.90 -7.35
CA GLU A 150 11.90 -14.23 -6.73
C GLU A 150 10.58 -14.87 -6.29
N ILE A 151 9.54 -14.04 -6.14
CA ILE A 151 8.24 -14.51 -5.64
C ILE A 151 7.52 -15.38 -6.68
N GLU A 152 7.68 -15.05 -7.94
CA GLU A 152 6.97 -15.74 -9.04
C GLU A 152 7.61 -17.06 -9.46
N LYS A 153 8.73 -17.38 -8.94
CA LYS A 153 9.40 -18.63 -9.32
C LYS A 153 8.68 -19.90 -8.77
#